data_4c88b32c5d7659c5099ac7f9d48b9d46
#
_entry.id   4c88b32c5d7659c5099ac7f9d48b9d46
#
_cell.length_a   1.000
_cell.length_b   1.000
_cell.length_c   1.000
_cell.angle_alpha   90.00
_cell.angle_beta   90.00
_cell.angle_gamma   90.00
#
_symmetry.space_group_name_H-M   'P 1'
#
loop_
_entity.id
_entity.type
_entity.pdbx_description
1 polymer ?
#
loop_
_entity_poly.entity_id
_entity_poly.type
_entity_poly.pdbx_seq_one_letter_code
_entity_poly.pdbx_strand_id
1 'polypeptide(L)'
;MATGLIRRAGLTATALSPAAAFLLGPGMVAHGVPASGWPALVREAMAYAAPRTRMPLEAPRRLPETADGVANSAQARAGANGYEIALYRCSPHPLGLNSPGIGRGSCGDMASIYGSFGGQELPDAAKASASLPRPPARRGCPRSTRVALGRGVVATAYSGDPVPPGPRLASYCEATWVMGRWSFFLSGNLSGATGAGTLPWTSLARGEVAYFSAHPVRAEEGVFSADVAGDGIHTTLAWRNGDDVYNAGLYHGDLGAIALAASLAPYPGGRG
;
A
#
# COMPACT_ATOMS: atom_id res chain seq x y z
N MET A 1 5.96 -11.00 23.52
CA MET A 1 4.91 -11.32 22.56
C MET A 1 3.85 -10.24 22.67
N ALA A 2 3.88 -9.25 21.79
CA ALA A 2 2.87 -8.19 21.75
C ALA A 2 2.40 -8.11 20.30
N THR A 3 1.26 -8.73 20.04
CA THR A 3 0.54 -8.68 18.77
C THR A 3 0.00 -7.26 18.57
N GLY A 4 0.70 -6.46 17.77
CA GLY A 4 0.23 -5.16 17.33
C GLY A 4 -0.94 -5.36 16.38
N LEU A 5 -2.16 -5.23 16.90
CA LEU A 5 -3.37 -5.15 16.07
C LEU A 5 -3.25 -3.90 15.19
N ILE A 6 -3.11 -4.11 13.90
CA ILE A 6 -3.39 -3.09 12.89
C ILE A 6 -4.87 -2.72 13.09
N ARG A 7 -5.12 -1.54 13.65
CA ARG A 7 -6.48 -1.00 13.75
C ARG A 7 -6.99 -0.81 12.32
N ARG A 8 -7.84 -1.72 11.89
CA ARG A 8 -8.69 -1.53 10.71
C ARG A 8 -9.53 -0.29 10.98
N ALA A 9 -9.36 0.72 10.13
CA ALA A 9 -10.32 1.81 10.07
C ALA A 9 -11.66 1.18 9.66
N GLY A 10 -12.54 1.03 10.63
CA GLY A 10 -13.86 0.46 10.40
C GLY A 10 -14.69 1.45 9.60
N LEU A 11 -15.00 1.10 8.36
CA LEU A 11 -16.13 1.66 7.64
C LEU A 11 -17.40 1.17 8.33
N THR A 12 -18.05 2.05 9.08
CA THR A 12 -19.38 1.81 9.63
C THR A 12 -20.36 1.64 8.47
N ALA A 13 -20.81 0.43 8.25
CA ALA A 13 -21.88 0.12 7.31
C ALA A 13 -23.19 0.70 7.85
N THR A 14 -23.63 1.82 7.29
CA THR A 14 -25.00 2.31 7.46
C THR A 14 -25.92 1.43 6.62
N ALA A 15 -26.83 0.75 7.28
CA ALA A 15 -27.87 -0.04 6.65
C ALA A 15 -28.77 0.86 5.79
N LEU A 16 -28.78 0.62 4.48
CA LEU A 16 -29.72 1.23 3.55
C LEU A 16 -30.94 0.31 3.39
N SER A 17 -32.11 0.85 3.76
CA SER A 17 -33.41 0.26 3.47
C SER A 17 -33.71 0.24 1.96
N PRO A 18 -34.37 -0.80 1.46
CA PRO A 18 -34.71 -0.90 0.06
C PRO A 18 -36.11 -0.34 -0.18
N ALA A 19 -36.21 0.78 -0.89
CA ALA A 19 -37.42 1.08 -1.69
C ALA A 19 -37.22 2.36 -2.53
N ALA A 20 -36.89 2.21 -3.80
CA ALA A 20 -37.34 3.11 -4.87
C ALA A 20 -37.06 2.45 -6.22
N ALA A 21 -38.12 1.97 -6.85
CA ALA A 21 -38.10 1.60 -8.26
C ALA A 21 -37.98 2.87 -9.11
N PHE A 22 -36.86 3.04 -9.81
CA PHE A 22 -36.72 4.08 -10.83
C PHE A 22 -36.76 3.46 -12.22
N LEU A 23 -37.69 3.98 -13.02
CA LEU A 23 -37.87 3.71 -14.44
C LEU A 23 -36.58 4.00 -15.21
N LEU A 24 -36.05 2.97 -15.86
CA LEU A 24 -34.88 3.07 -16.75
C LEU A 24 -35.31 3.75 -18.07
N GLY A 25 -34.93 5.00 -18.24
CA GLY A 25 -34.80 5.61 -19.56
C GLY A 25 -33.60 5.03 -20.30
N PRO A 26 -33.59 5.04 -21.66
CA PRO A 26 -32.45 4.55 -22.43
C PRO A 26 -31.25 5.48 -22.19
N GLY A 27 -30.41 5.10 -21.23
CA GLY A 27 -29.19 5.82 -20.88
C GLY A 27 -28.15 5.64 -21.96
N MET A 28 -27.59 6.75 -22.42
CA MET A 28 -26.40 6.81 -23.26
C MET A 28 -25.32 5.91 -22.65
N VAL A 29 -24.98 4.85 -23.38
CA VAL A 29 -23.79 4.04 -23.09
C VAL A 29 -22.60 4.93 -23.42
N ALA A 30 -21.98 5.51 -22.41
CA ALA A 30 -20.68 6.14 -22.56
C ALA A 30 -19.73 5.10 -23.13
N HIS A 31 -19.34 5.25 -24.39
CA HIS A 31 -18.33 4.42 -25.02
C HIS A 31 -17.00 4.75 -24.37
N GLY A 32 -16.69 4.05 -23.27
CA GLY A 32 -15.43 4.19 -22.58
C GLY A 32 -14.28 3.81 -23.53
N VAL A 33 -13.23 4.63 -23.54
CA VAL A 33 -11.96 4.31 -24.18
C VAL A 33 -11.57 2.90 -23.76
N PRO A 34 -11.16 2.00 -24.69
CA PRO A 34 -10.83 0.64 -24.33
C PRO A 34 -9.73 0.63 -23.26
N ALA A 35 -9.99 -0.06 -22.16
CA ALA A 35 -9.04 -0.21 -21.05
C ALA A 35 -7.86 -1.15 -21.43
N SER A 36 -7.39 -1.09 -22.69
CA SER A 36 -6.22 -1.79 -23.17
C SER A 36 -4.98 -1.17 -22.51
N GLY A 37 -4.24 -1.96 -21.74
CA GLY A 37 -3.03 -1.51 -21.04
C GLY A 37 -3.05 -1.74 -19.52
N TRP A 38 -4.15 -2.24 -18.97
CA TRP A 38 -4.22 -2.73 -17.58
C TRP A 38 -4.30 -4.26 -17.55
N PRO A 39 -3.74 -4.91 -16.52
CA PRO A 39 -3.92 -6.36 -16.30
C PRO A 39 -5.41 -6.73 -16.23
N ALA A 40 -5.77 -7.92 -16.70
CA ALA A 40 -7.16 -8.37 -16.73
C ALA A 40 -7.83 -8.30 -15.33
N LEU A 41 -7.12 -8.75 -14.30
CA LEU A 41 -7.57 -8.71 -12.92
C LEU A 41 -7.89 -7.27 -12.45
N VAL A 42 -7.03 -6.31 -12.81
CA VAL A 42 -7.22 -4.89 -12.48
C VAL A 42 -8.45 -4.34 -13.21
N ARG A 43 -8.61 -4.65 -14.51
CA ARG A 43 -9.78 -4.21 -15.28
C ARG A 43 -11.09 -4.70 -14.68
N GLU A 44 -11.14 -5.98 -14.28
CA GLU A 44 -12.33 -6.56 -13.66
C GLU A 44 -12.67 -5.89 -12.34
N ALA A 45 -11.67 -5.68 -11.47
CA ALA A 45 -11.85 -5.00 -10.19
C ALA A 45 -12.30 -3.53 -10.36
N MET A 46 -11.72 -2.81 -11.31
CA MET A 46 -12.08 -1.42 -11.58
C MET A 46 -13.45 -1.28 -12.25
N ALA A 47 -13.86 -2.23 -13.09
CA ALA A 47 -15.22 -2.27 -13.64
C ALA A 47 -16.27 -2.46 -12.53
N TYR A 48 -15.93 -3.17 -11.46
CA TYR A 48 -16.78 -3.26 -10.27
C TYR A 48 -16.83 -1.94 -9.49
N ALA A 49 -15.69 -1.26 -9.32
CA ALA A 49 -15.59 -0.06 -8.51
C ALA A 49 -16.20 1.19 -9.20
N ALA A 50 -15.96 1.36 -10.50
CA ALA A 50 -16.32 2.57 -11.25
C ALA A 50 -17.78 3.05 -11.10
N PRO A 51 -18.81 2.19 -11.17
CA PRO A 51 -20.20 2.66 -11.03
C PRO A 51 -20.59 2.94 -9.57
N ARG A 52 -19.74 2.66 -8.60
CA ARG A 52 -20.03 2.69 -7.15
C ARG A 52 -19.37 3.83 -6.41
N THR A 53 -18.36 4.47 -7.00
CA THR A 53 -17.66 5.60 -6.38
C THR A 53 -17.72 6.85 -7.25
N ARG A 54 -17.68 8.00 -6.59
CA ARG A 54 -17.53 9.32 -7.26
C ARG A 54 -16.09 9.77 -7.30
N MET A 55 -15.23 9.12 -6.51
CA MET A 55 -13.82 9.44 -6.44
C MET A 55 -13.14 9.20 -7.80
N PRO A 56 -12.17 10.04 -8.21
CA PRO A 56 -11.31 9.76 -9.34
C PRO A 56 -10.62 8.41 -9.16
N LEU A 57 -10.69 7.58 -10.19
CA LEU A 57 -10.12 6.22 -10.13
C LEU A 57 -8.67 6.22 -10.61
N GLU A 58 -7.80 5.67 -9.81
CA GLU A 58 -6.43 5.34 -10.20
C GLU A 58 -6.21 3.82 -10.13
N ALA A 59 -5.58 3.25 -11.14
CA ALA A 59 -5.35 1.81 -11.22
C ALA A 59 -3.94 1.49 -11.71
N PRO A 60 -3.30 0.43 -11.20
CA PRO A 60 -1.95 0.06 -11.61
C PRO A 60 -1.96 -0.52 -13.03
N ARG A 61 -1.13 0.02 -13.89
CA ARG A 61 -0.88 -0.50 -15.25
C ARG A 61 -0.04 -1.78 -15.23
N ARG A 62 0.63 -2.04 -14.12
CA ARG A 62 1.45 -3.25 -13.90
C ARG A 62 1.29 -3.72 -12.47
N LEU A 63 1.25 -5.02 -12.30
CA LEU A 63 1.39 -5.65 -10.99
C LEU A 63 2.85 -6.09 -10.87
N PRO A 64 3.61 -5.60 -9.89
CA PRO A 64 5.00 -6.01 -9.67
C PRO A 64 5.08 -7.52 -9.47
N GLU A 65 6.09 -8.16 -10.02
CA GLU A 65 6.38 -9.55 -9.72
C GLU A 65 7.09 -9.64 -8.37
N THR A 66 6.63 -10.53 -7.50
CA THR A 66 7.27 -10.86 -6.23
C THR A 66 7.96 -12.22 -6.36
N ALA A 67 8.77 -12.59 -5.35
CA ALA A 67 9.41 -13.92 -5.30
C ALA A 67 8.40 -15.07 -5.44
N ASP A 68 7.17 -14.84 -5.02
CA ASP A 68 6.09 -15.85 -5.05
C ASP A 68 5.16 -15.69 -6.26
N GLY A 69 5.47 -14.81 -7.21
CA GLY A 69 4.71 -14.55 -8.42
C GLY A 69 3.81 -13.31 -8.38
N VAL A 70 2.83 -13.27 -9.27
CA VAL A 70 1.91 -12.14 -9.46
C VAL A 70 0.52 -12.48 -8.93
N ALA A 71 -0.22 -11.46 -8.46
CA ALA A 71 -1.61 -11.63 -8.05
C ALA A 71 -2.48 -12.22 -9.17
N ASN A 72 -3.35 -13.14 -8.79
CA ASN A 72 -4.26 -13.84 -9.70
C ASN A 72 -5.73 -13.77 -9.30
N SER A 73 -6.04 -13.20 -8.14
CA SER A 73 -7.38 -13.07 -7.60
C SER A 73 -7.53 -11.71 -6.92
N ALA A 74 -8.75 -11.18 -6.85
CA ALA A 74 -8.99 -9.90 -6.22
C ALA A 74 -10.32 -9.85 -5.47
N GLN A 75 -10.32 -9.03 -4.42
CA GLN A 75 -11.52 -8.59 -3.73
C GLN A 75 -11.65 -7.08 -3.89
N ALA A 76 -12.77 -6.63 -4.46
CA ALA A 76 -13.06 -5.23 -4.66
C ALA A 76 -14.17 -4.75 -3.73
N ARG A 77 -13.96 -3.62 -3.09
CA ARG A 77 -14.95 -2.88 -2.31
C ARG A 77 -15.04 -1.47 -2.86
N ALA A 78 -16.22 -0.93 -2.96
CA ALA A 78 -16.42 0.45 -3.38
C ALA A 78 -17.70 1.02 -2.77
N GLY A 79 -17.67 2.31 -2.48
CA GLY A 79 -18.76 3.12 -1.97
C GLY A 79 -18.66 4.53 -2.53
N ALA A 80 -19.61 5.41 -2.20
CA ALA A 80 -19.70 6.74 -2.79
C ALA A 80 -18.38 7.54 -2.71
N ASN A 81 -17.63 7.40 -1.62
CA ASN A 81 -16.45 8.23 -1.32
C ASN A 81 -15.13 7.43 -1.37
N GLY A 82 -15.10 6.25 -2.03
CA GLY A 82 -13.84 5.53 -2.12
C GLY A 82 -13.97 4.12 -2.68
N TYR A 83 -12.81 3.51 -2.89
CA TYR A 83 -12.67 2.13 -3.35
C TYR A 83 -11.42 1.50 -2.76
N GLU A 84 -11.43 0.19 -2.62
CA GLU A 84 -10.30 -0.62 -2.17
C GLU A 84 -10.28 -1.92 -2.98
N ILE A 85 -9.13 -2.24 -3.53
CA ILE A 85 -8.87 -3.48 -4.25
C ILE A 85 -7.79 -4.24 -3.51
N ALA A 86 -8.16 -5.34 -2.89
CA ALA A 86 -7.22 -6.27 -2.29
C ALA A 86 -6.85 -7.35 -3.31
N LEU A 87 -5.57 -7.61 -3.46
CA LEU A 87 -4.99 -8.53 -4.43
C LEU A 87 -4.46 -9.78 -3.71
N TYR A 88 -4.67 -10.93 -4.31
CA TYR A 88 -4.31 -12.23 -3.73
C TYR A 88 -3.62 -13.13 -4.75
N ARG A 89 -2.84 -14.07 -4.24
CA ARG A 89 -2.30 -15.21 -4.97
C ARG A 89 -2.98 -16.48 -4.44
N CYS A 90 -4.07 -16.84 -5.06
CA CYS A 90 -4.79 -18.04 -4.68
C CYS A 90 -4.18 -19.26 -5.39
N SER A 91 -3.99 -20.36 -4.65
CA SER A 91 -3.42 -21.60 -5.14
C SER A 91 -4.38 -22.76 -4.80
N PRO A 92 -4.47 -23.81 -5.65
CA PRO A 92 -3.77 -24.00 -6.92
C PRO A 92 -4.38 -23.22 -8.10
N HIS A 93 -5.55 -22.61 -7.94
CA HIS A 93 -6.28 -21.94 -9.02
C HIS A 93 -6.68 -20.53 -8.63
N PRO A 94 -6.69 -19.57 -9.60
CA PRO A 94 -7.25 -18.25 -9.37
C PRO A 94 -8.75 -18.36 -9.02
N LEU A 95 -9.21 -17.44 -8.20
CA LEU A 95 -10.63 -17.26 -7.86
C LEU A 95 -11.16 -16.02 -8.57
N GLY A 96 -12.41 -16.06 -9.02
CA GLY A 96 -13.08 -14.90 -9.59
C GLY A 96 -13.19 -13.73 -8.62
N LEU A 97 -13.41 -12.53 -9.16
CA LEU A 97 -13.58 -11.31 -8.37
C LEU A 97 -14.65 -11.49 -7.27
N ASN A 98 -14.32 -11.07 -6.07
CA ASN A 98 -15.21 -11.16 -4.89
C ASN A 98 -15.70 -12.58 -4.57
N SER A 99 -14.99 -13.62 -5.02
CA SER A 99 -15.32 -15.00 -4.66
C SER A 99 -15.31 -15.17 -3.14
N PRO A 100 -16.32 -15.88 -2.56
CA PRO A 100 -16.36 -16.14 -1.12
C PRO A 100 -15.23 -17.04 -0.62
N GLY A 101 -14.47 -17.67 -1.52
CA GLY A 101 -13.25 -18.41 -1.20
C GLY A 101 -12.05 -17.53 -0.90
N ILE A 102 -12.04 -16.26 -1.33
CA ILE A 102 -10.98 -15.30 -1.00
C ILE A 102 -11.04 -14.99 0.50
N GLY A 103 -9.89 -15.04 1.16
CA GLY A 103 -9.78 -14.89 2.61
C GLY A 103 -10.06 -16.19 3.38
N ARG A 104 -10.08 -17.36 2.70
CA ARG A 104 -10.29 -18.68 3.29
C ARG A 104 -9.36 -19.74 2.66
N GLY A 105 -9.00 -20.75 3.47
CA GLY A 105 -8.14 -21.84 3.01
C GLY A 105 -6.82 -21.33 2.42
N SER A 106 -6.40 -21.91 1.31
CA SER A 106 -5.16 -21.53 0.60
C SER A 106 -5.20 -20.15 -0.07
N CYS A 107 -6.33 -19.44 0.00
CA CYS A 107 -6.47 -18.06 -0.46
C CYS A 107 -6.75 -17.10 0.71
N GLY A 108 -6.48 -17.49 1.95
CA GLY A 108 -6.78 -16.72 3.16
C GLY A 108 -5.65 -16.65 4.17
N ASP A 109 -4.56 -17.35 3.96
CA ASP A 109 -3.35 -17.25 4.76
C ASP A 109 -2.55 -15.97 4.42
N MET A 110 -1.64 -15.59 5.28
CA MET A 110 -0.78 -14.42 5.08
C MET A 110 0.05 -14.52 3.81
N ALA A 111 0.43 -15.75 3.42
CA ALA A 111 1.21 -16.00 2.20
C ALA A 111 0.42 -15.76 0.91
N SER A 112 -0.91 -15.82 0.97
CA SER A 112 -1.77 -15.55 -0.19
C SER A 112 -2.04 -14.06 -0.42
N ILE A 113 -1.85 -13.20 0.58
CA ILE A 113 -2.04 -11.77 0.43
C ILE A 113 -0.89 -11.21 -0.41
N TYR A 114 -1.24 -10.63 -1.56
CA TYR A 114 -0.26 -10.01 -2.43
C TYR A 114 -0.09 -8.53 -2.14
N GLY A 115 -1.19 -7.77 -2.06
CA GLY A 115 -1.17 -6.35 -1.80
C GLY A 115 -2.54 -5.71 -1.96
N SER A 116 -2.55 -4.38 -2.03
CA SER A 116 -3.78 -3.63 -2.24
C SER A 116 -3.50 -2.28 -2.90
N PHE A 117 -4.52 -1.70 -3.50
CA PHE A 117 -4.55 -0.29 -3.89
C PHE A 117 -5.95 0.26 -3.76
N GLY A 118 -6.06 1.60 -3.64
CA GLY A 118 -7.37 2.22 -3.51
C GLY A 118 -7.27 3.70 -3.23
N GLY A 119 -8.42 4.28 -2.92
CA GLY A 119 -8.51 5.68 -2.54
C GLY A 119 -9.78 5.98 -1.77
N GLN A 120 -9.74 7.09 -1.04
CA GLN A 120 -10.84 7.61 -0.25
C GLN A 120 -10.88 9.15 -0.34
N GLU A 121 -12.03 9.70 -0.68
CA GLU A 121 -12.35 11.12 -0.56
C GLU A 121 -12.65 11.43 0.92
N LEU A 122 -11.98 12.43 1.49
CA LEU A 122 -12.21 12.89 2.85
C LEU A 122 -12.90 14.26 2.82
N PRO A 123 -13.53 14.68 3.93
CA PRO A 123 -14.31 15.92 3.96
C PRO A 123 -13.51 17.19 3.65
N ASP A 124 -12.21 17.18 3.88
CA ASP A 124 -11.31 18.31 3.64
C ASP A 124 -9.84 17.85 3.62
N ALA A 125 -8.96 18.69 3.08
CA ALA A 125 -7.53 18.44 2.97
C ALA A 125 -6.83 18.29 4.32
N ALA A 126 -7.33 18.87 5.40
CA ALA A 126 -6.74 18.72 6.73
C ALA A 126 -7.01 17.32 7.28
N LYS A 127 -8.21 16.79 7.07
CA LYS A 127 -8.53 15.38 7.42
C LYS A 127 -7.77 14.42 6.52
N ALA A 128 -7.60 14.75 5.24
CA ALA A 128 -6.78 13.97 4.33
C ALA A 128 -5.33 13.87 4.81
N SER A 129 -4.69 14.99 5.16
CA SER A 129 -3.35 15.00 5.74
C SER A 129 -3.27 14.25 7.08
N ALA A 130 -4.28 14.41 7.95
CA ALA A 130 -4.31 13.74 9.25
C ALA A 130 -4.51 12.22 9.16
N SER A 131 -5.04 11.71 8.03
CA SER A 131 -5.27 10.29 7.77
C SER A 131 -4.02 9.56 7.29
N LEU A 132 -3.01 10.28 6.80
CA LEU A 132 -1.76 9.65 6.35
C LEU A 132 -1.07 8.91 7.50
N PRO A 133 -0.43 7.78 7.23
CA PRO A 133 0.32 7.04 8.23
C PRO A 133 1.34 7.93 8.95
N ARG A 134 1.56 7.64 10.22
CA ARG A 134 2.59 8.32 11.02
C ARG A 134 3.63 7.31 11.48
N PRO A 135 4.88 7.74 11.63
CA PRO A 135 5.90 6.89 12.22
C PRO A 135 5.41 6.30 13.55
N PRO A 136 5.71 5.02 13.83
CA PRO A 136 5.36 4.40 15.09
C PRO A 136 6.02 5.12 16.28
N ALA A 137 5.47 4.94 17.48
CA ALA A 137 6.07 5.51 18.68
C ALA A 137 7.44 4.85 18.97
N ARG A 138 8.48 5.65 19.13
CA ARG A 138 9.89 5.24 19.31
C ARG A 138 10.19 4.67 20.71
N ARG A 139 9.36 3.78 21.20
CA ARG A 139 9.54 3.17 22.53
C ARG A 139 10.76 2.26 22.52
N GLY A 140 11.68 2.45 23.48
CA GLY A 140 12.86 1.61 23.63
C GLY A 140 14.02 1.90 22.66
N CYS A 141 13.98 3.00 21.92
CA CYS A 141 15.01 3.38 20.95
C CYS A 141 15.50 4.82 21.17
N PRO A 142 16.19 5.09 22.27
CA PRO A 142 16.57 6.43 22.69
C PRO A 142 17.74 7.04 21.89
N ARG A 143 18.51 6.21 21.16
CA ARG A 143 19.69 6.67 20.43
C ARG A 143 19.36 6.96 18.99
N SER A 144 19.98 7.98 18.41
CA SER A 144 19.83 8.29 16.99
C SER A 144 21.18 8.49 16.32
N THR A 145 21.26 8.08 15.06
CA THR A 145 22.44 8.26 14.19
C THR A 145 21.99 8.74 12.82
N ARG A 146 22.75 9.65 12.24
CA ARG A 146 22.52 10.11 10.86
C ARG A 146 23.29 9.23 9.87
N VAL A 147 22.61 8.77 8.83
CA VAL A 147 23.16 7.87 7.81
C VAL A 147 22.88 8.43 6.42
N ALA A 148 23.93 8.60 5.61
CA ALA A 148 23.77 9.02 4.22
C ALA A 148 23.23 7.87 3.37
N LEU A 149 22.11 8.11 2.68
CA LEU A 149 21.45 7.16 1.78
C LEU A 149 21.83 7.37 0.30
N GLY A 150 22.56 8.43 -0.02
CA GLY A 150 22.87 8.84 -1.38
C GLY A 150 21.93 9.93 -1.90
N ARG A 151 22.26 10.52 -3.06
CA ARG A 151 21.46 11.59 -3.70
C ARG A 151 21.13 12.78 -2.79
N GLY A 152 22.00 13.08 -1.82
CA GLY A 152 21.78 14.14 -0.83
C GLY A 152 20.78 13.79 0.28
N VAL A 153 20.22 12.59 0.29
CA VAL A 153 19.27 12.13 1.31
C VAL A 153 20.02 11.60 2.52
N VAL A 154 19.60 12.04 3.70
CA VAL A 154 20.14 11.59 4.99
C VAL A 154 18.99 11.05 5.84
N ALA A 155 19.11 9.81 6.28
CA ALA A 155 18.20 9.20 7.24
C ALA A 155 18.63 9.49 8.68
N THR A 156 17.66 9.52 9.58
CA THR A 156 17.87 9.37 11.02
C THR A 156 17.45 7.95 11.41
N ALA A 157 18.41 7.17 11.86
CA ALA A 157 18.18 5.82 12.34
C ALA A 157 18.14 5.81 13.88
N TYR A 158 17.18 5.10 14.45
CA TYR A 158 16.96 5.01 15.89
C TYR A 158 17.30 3.60 16.37
N SER A 159 18.02 3.50 17.49
CA SER A 159 18.46 2.22 18.06
C SER A 159 18.17 2.15 19.55
N GLY A 160 17.96 0.93 20.03
CA GLY A 160 17.88 0.60 21.46
C GLY A 160 19.24 0.69 22.15
N ASP A 161 19.24 0.45 23.45
CA ASP A 161 20.48 0.33 24.21
C ASP A 161 21.35 -0.81 23.65
N PRO A 162 22.69 -0.66 23.67
CA PRO A 162 23.57 -1.74 23.26
C PRO A 162 23.27 -2.97 24.12
N VAL A 163 22.92 -4.05 23.45
CA VAL A 163 22.97 -5.38 24.10
C VAL A 163 24.42 -5.61 24.54
N PRO A 164 24.69 -6.20 25.76
CA PRO A 164 26.03 -6.38 26.31
C PRO A 164 27.02 -6.98 25.30
N PRO A 165 28.34 -6.74 25.47
CA PRO A 165 29.35 -6.92 24.44
C PRO A 165 29.38 -8.33 23.86
N GLY A 166 29.03 -8.41 22.60
CA GLY A 166 29.08 -9.56 21.71
C GLY A 166 28.98 -9.04 20.28
N PRO A 167 29.27 -9.79 19.25
CA PRO A 167 29.23 -9.33 17.85
C PRO A 167 27.80 -9.06 17.33
N ARG A 168 26.93 -8.63 18.21
CA ARG A 168 25.54 -8.32 17.86
C ARG A 168 25.47 -6.88 17.39
N LEU A 169 25.10 -6.71 16.13
CA LEU A 169 24.75 -5.45 15.52
C LEU A 169 23.74 -4.69 16.40
N ALA A 170 23.93 -3.38 16.54
CA ALA A 170 22.96 -2.54 17.22
C ALA A 170 21.57 -2.80 16.63
N SER A 171 20.59 -3.09 17.49
CA SER A 171 19.22 -3.32 17.04
C SER A 171 18.60 -1.99 16.65
N TYR A 172 18.57 -1.69 15.37
CA TYR A 172 17.82 -0.55 14.85
C TYR A 172 16.32 -0.86 14.91
N CYS A 173 15.54 0.09 15.41
CA CYS A 173 14.10 -0.06 15.56
C CYS A 173 13.33 0.68 14.47
N GLU A 174 13.90 1.77 13.99
CA GLU A 174 13.27 2.66 13.03
C GLU A 174 14.34 3.47 12.27
N ALA A 175 14.08 3.76 11.02
CA ALA A 175 14.81 4.75 10.26
C ALA A 175 13.84 5.67 9.53
N THR A 176 14.10 6.98 9.54
CA THR A 176 13.23 7.97 8.89
C THR A 176 14.04 8.91 8.01
N TRP A 177 13.46 9.32 6.88
CA TRP A 177 14.02 10.38 6.02
C TRP A 177 12.91 11.09 5.24
N VAL A 178 13.28 12.17 4.57
CA VAL A 178 12.36 12.97 3.76
C VAL A 178 12.92 13.15 2.36
N MET A 179 12.05 13.06 1.35
CA MET A 179 12.34 13.36 -0.05
C MET A 179 11.26 14.29 -0.62
N GLY A 180 11.54 15.57 -0.68
CA GLY A 180 10.55 16.58 -1.10
C GLY A 180 9.35 16.62 -0.15
N ARG A 181 8.17 16.26 -0.65
CA ARG A 181 6.91 16.22 0.12
C ARG A 181 6.59 14.83 0.69
N TRP A 182 7.54 13.91 0.62
CA TRP A 182 7.39 12.54 1.05
C TRP A 182 8.16 12.25 2.32
N SER A 183 7.50 11.67 3.28
CA SER A 183 8.11 11.11 4.49
C SER A 183 8.26 9.61 4.35
N PHE A 184 9.42 9.09 4.69
CA PHE A 184 9.75 7.66 4.63
C PHE A 184 10.08 7.17 6.02
N PHE A 185 9.61 5.98 6.36
CA PHE A 185 10.05 5.30 7.56
C PHE A 185 10.11 3.77 7.37
N LEU A 186 11.15 3.21 7.93
CA LEU A 186 11.33 1.78 8.10
C LEU A 186 11.14 1.43 9.57
N SER A 187 10.44 0.35 9.86
CA SER A 187 10.23 -0.18 11.20
C SER A 187 10.48 -1.68 11.26
N GLY A 188 10.54 -2.24 12.45
CA GLY A 188 10.68 -3.66 12.66
C GLY A 188 12.10 -4.11 12.99
N ASN A 189 12.46 -5.33 12.63
CA ASN A 189 13.78 -5.89 12.91
C ASN A 189 14.82 -5.45 11.88
N LEU A 190 15.34 -4.23 12.03
CA LEU A 190 16.34 -3.65 11.12
C LEU A 190 17.77 -4.16 11.38
N SER A 191 17.98 -5.05 12.36
CA SER A 191 19.32 -5.55 12.75
C SER A 191 19.86 -6.66 11.85
N GLY A 192 19.15 -7.06 10.83
CA GLY A 192 19.69 -7.96 9.81
C GLY A 192 19.64 -9.45 10.14
N ALA A 193 18.78 -9.90 11.05
CA ALA A 193 18.66 -11.31 11.44
C ALA A 193 17.34 -11.95 10.99
N THR A 194 16.89 -11.71 9.77
CA THR A 194 15.83 -12.52 9.18
C THR A 194 16.45 -13.57 8.27
N GLY A 195 16.09 -14.85 8.41
CA GLY A 195 16.71 -16.00 7.78
C GLY A 195 16.63 -16.12 6.25
N ALA A 196 16.26 -15.07 5.55
CA ALA A 196 16.26 -14.96 4.10
C ALA A 196 17.19 -13.80 3.69
N GLY A 197 18.49 -14.06 3.60
CA GLY A 197 19.51 -13.20 2.96
C GLY A 197 19.38 -11.71 3.31
N THR A 198 19.72 -11.35 4.53
CA THR A 198 19.47 -10.03 5.10
C THR A 198 20.28 -8.94 4.41
N LEU A 199 19.62 -8.13 3.62
CA LEU A 199 20.17 -6.85 3.22
C LEU A 199 20.18 -5.94 4.47
N PRO A 200 21.30 -5.24 4.77
CA PRO A 200 21.30 -4.22 5.78
C PRO A 200 20.18 -3.22 5.49
N TRP A 201 19.47 -2.73 6.51
CA TRP A 201 18.40 -1.74 6.33
C TRP A 201 18.84 -0.54 5.47
N THR A 202 20.12 -0.16 5.53
CA THR A 202 20.71 0.90 4.70
C THR A 202 20.70 0.56 3.21
N SER A 203 20.83 -0.70 2.83
CA SER A 203 20.73 -1.12 1.43
C SER A 203 19.30 -1.06 0.94
N LEU A 204 18.34 -1.47 1.76
CA LEU A 204 16.92 -1.31 1.49
C LEU A 204 16.56 0.16 1.30
N ALA A 205 16.88 1.04 2.26
CA ALA A 205 16.62 2.46 2.19
C ALA A 205 17.29 3.16 0.99
N ARG A 206 18.52 2.77 0.63
CA ARG A 206 19.19 3.28 -0.59
C ARG A 206 18.48 2.83 -1.86
N GLY A 207 18.00 1.59 -1.89
CA GLY A 207 17.17 1.06 -2.98
C GLY A 207 15.90 1.88 -3.16
N GLU A 208 15.20 2.16 -2.07
CA GLU A 208 13.98 2.98 -2.05
C GLU A 208 14.24 4.41 -2.52
N VAL A 209 15.31 5.07 -2.03
CA VAL A 209 15.72 6.41 -2.46
C VAL A 209 16.02 6.43 -3.96
N ALA A 210 16.76 5.44 -4.45
CA ALA A 210 17.14 5.36 -5.86
C ALA A 210 15.91 5.11 -6.75
N TYR A 211 15.06 4.17 -6.37
CA TYR A 211 13.88 3.79 -7.13
C TYR A 211 12.85 4.92 -7.15
N PHE A 212 12.51 5.51 -6.00
CA PHE A 212 11.56 6.61 -5.89
C PHE A 212 12.02 7.86 -6.66
N SER A 213 13.33 8.13 -6.65
CA SER A 213 13.89 9.24 -7.46
C SER A 213 13.72 9.01 -8.96
N ALA A 214 13.75 7.75 -9.42
CA ALA A 214 13.57 7.39 -10.83
C ALA A 214 12.10 7.29 -11.23
N HIS A 215 11.21 6.99 -10.27
CA HIS A 215 9.79 6.74 -10.48
C HIS A 215 8.95 7.55 -9.47
N PRO A 216 8.97 8.90 -9.55
CA PRO A 216 8.29 9.74 -8.57
C PRO A 216 6.77 9.59 -8.68
N VAL A 217 6.14 9.40 -7.53
CA VAL A 217 4.68 9.49 -7.40
C VAL A 217 4.29 10.94 -7.16
N ARG A 218 3.35 11.45 -7.96
CA ARG A 218 2.86 12.83 -7.80
C ARG A 218 1.93 12.92 -6.61
N ALA A 219 2.24 13.80 -5.67
CA ALA A 219 1.44 14.01 -4.46
C ALA A 219 1.67 15.42 -3.91
N GLU A 220 0.66 15.96 -3.24
CA GLU A 220 0.84 17.15 -2.39
C GLU A 220 1.53 16.81 -1.08
N GLU A 221 1.31 15.63 -0.57
CA GLU A 221 1.92 15.06 0.61
C GLU A 221 1.85 13.54 0.54
N GLY A 222 2.89 12.85 0.97
CA GLY A 222 2.88 11.40 0.94
C GLY A 222 3.76 10.78 2.03
N VAL A 223 3.46 9.54 2.33
CA VAL A 223 4.15 8.73 3.32
C VAL A 223 4.44 7.35 2.73
N PHE A 224 5.68 6.92 2.81
CA PHE A 224 6.09 5.55 2.57
C PHE A 224 6.43 4.89 3.90
N SER A 225 5.94 3.70 4.12
CA SER A 225 6.32 2.86 5.24
C SER A 225 6.72 1.47 4.80
N ALA A 226 7.76 0.94 5.41
CA ALA A 226 8.12 -0.45 5.31
C ALA A 226 8.24 -1.04 6.72
N ASP A 227 7.62 -2.19 6.93
CA ASP A 227 7.74 -2.98 8.15
C ASP A 227 8.50 -4.27 7.85
N VAL A 228 9.65 -4.42 8.49
CA VAL A 228 10.52 -5.58 8.33
C VAL A 228 10.16 -6.60 9.39
N ALA A 229 9.32 -7.56 9.02
CA ALA A 229 8.86 -8.64 9.87
C ALA A 229 9.57 -9.96 9.58
N GLY A 230 9.32 -10.98 10.41
CA GLY A 230 9.93 -12.31 10.22
C GLY A 230 9.45 -13.07 8.98
N ASP A 231 8.31 -12.70 8.45
CA ASP A 231 7.67 -13.26 7.25
C ASP A 231 7.98 -12.45 5.98
N GLY A 232 8.71 -11.33 6.09
CA GLY A 232 9.10 -10.52 4.95
C GLY A 232 9.03 -9.02 5.20
N ILE A 233 9.05 -8.26 4.10
CA ILE A 233 8.94 -6.80 4.11
C ILE A 233 7.56 -6.42 3.59
N HIS A 234 6.81 -5.71 4.42
CA HIS A 234 5.50 -5.18 4.07
C HIS A 234 5.63 -3.70 3.80
N THR A 235 5.34 -3.28 2.57
CA THR A 235 5.48 -1.90 2.16
C THR A 235 4.13 -1.25 1.89
N THR A 236 3.98 0.01 2.26
CA THR A 236 2.78 0.81 2.00
C THR A 236 3.17 2.21 1.57
N LEU A 237 2.53 2.71 0.54
CA LEU A 237 2.53 4.10 0.14
C LEU A 237 1.14 4.68 0.38
N ALA A 238 1.05 5.84 1.00
CA ALA A 238 -0.18 6.61 1.12
C ALA A 238 0.11 8.06 0.76
N TRP A 239 -0.76 8.69 -0.02
CA TRP A 239 -0.58 10.08 -0.44
C TRP A 239 -1.91 10.78 -0.65
N ARG A 240 -1.87 12.09 -0.62
CA ARG A 240 -3.04 12.92 -0.91
C ARG A 240 -2.81 13.88 -2.06
N ASN A 241 -3.91 14.18 -2.75
CA ASN A 241 -4.06 15.27 -3.69
C ASN A 241 -5.40 15.97 -3.35
N GLY A 242 -5.32 17.16 -2.77
CA GLY A 242 -6.51 17.80 -2.19
C GLY A 242 -7.06 17.00 -1.00
N ASP A 243 -8.33 16.63 -1.10
CA ASP A 243 -9.10 15.81 -0.13
C ASP A 243 -9.05 14.33 -0.45
N ASP A 244 -8.56 13.96 -1.64
CA ASP A 244 -8.42 12.58 -2.04
C ASP A 244 -7.15 11.97 -1.44
N VAL A 245 -7.30 10.84 -0.77
CA VAL A 245 -6.20 10.02 -0.24
C VAL A 245 -6.16 8.71 -1.00
N TYR A 246 -5.01 8.41 -1.56
CA TYR A 246 -4.73 7.16 -2.25
C TYR A 246 -3.76 6.30 -1.44
N ASN A 247 -3.81 5.00 -1.65
CA ASN A 247 -2.87 4.07 -1.06
C ASN A 247 -2.49 2.97 -2.04
N ALA A 248 -1.29 2.42 -1.83
CA ALA A 248 -0.81 1.21 -2.46
C ALA A 248 0.04 0.45 -1.46
N GLY A 249 -0.21 -0.85 -1.32
CA GLY A 249 0.55 -1.72 -0.42
C GLY A 249 0.96 -2.99 -1.12
N LEU A 250 2.13 -3.54 -0.77
CA LEU A 250 2.59 -4.82 -1.24
C LEU A 250 3.21 -5.62 -0.09
N TYR A 251 2.91 -6.90 -0.05
CA TYR A 251 3.51 -7.87 0.86
C TYR A 251 4.67 -8.58 0.15
N HIS A 252 5.68 -8.98 0.89
CA HIS A 252 6.83 -9.73 0.40
C HIS A 252 7.67 -9.03 -0.70
N GLY A 253 7.79 -7.68 -0.60
CA GLY A 253 8.60 -6.93 -1.56
C GLY A 253 9.08 -5.58 -1.04
N ASP A 254 10.38 -5.37 -1.06
CA ASP A 254 11.07 -4.17 -0.56
C ASP A 254 10.73 -2.87 -1.33
N LEU A 255 10.59 -2.95 -2.64
CA LEU A 255 10.20 -1.82 -3.50
C LEU A 255 8.76 -1.89 -4.00
N GLY A 256 8.02 -2.91 -3.56
CA GLY A 256 6.75 -3.30 -4.18
C GLY A 256 5.68 -2.22 -4.14
N ALA A 257 5.46 -1.56 -2.99
CA ALA A 257 4.45 -0.50 -2.90
C ALA A 257 4.81 0.71 -3.77
N ILE A 258 6.10 1.08 -3.84
CA ILE A 258 6.56 2.17 -4.71
C ILE A 258 6.34 1.79 -6.19
N ALA A 259 6.69 0.55 -6.57
CA ALA A 259 6.51 0.06 -7.93
C ALA A 259 5.02 0.00 -8.32
N LEU A 260 4.17 -0.45 -7.42
CA LEU A 260 2.72 -0.48 -7.61
C LEU A 260 2.18 0.94 -7.77
N ALA A 261 2.50 1.85 -6.84
CA ALA A 261 2.05 3.24 -6.86
C ALA A 261 2.57 4.02 -8.08
N ALA A 262 3.84 3.84 -8.46
CA ALA A 262 4.42 4.46 -9.65
C ALA A 262 3.78 3.98 -10.96
N SER A 263 3.10 2.83 -10.96
CA SER A 263 2.35 2.30 -12.08
C SER A 263 0.89 2.76 -12.13
N LEU A 264 0.39 3.43 -11.07
CA LEU A 264 -0.97 3.96 -11.05
C LEU A 264 -1.15 5.04 -12.11
N ALA A 265 -2.28 4.98 -12.76
CA ALA A 265 -2.70 5.96 -13.75
C ALA A 265 -4.23 6.15 -13.68
N PRO A 266 -4.74 7.32 -14.09
CA PRO A 266 -6.17 7.56 -14.17
C PRO A 266 -6.86 6.44 -14.97
N TYR A 267 -7.84 5.80 -14.35
CA TYR A 267 -8.59 4.72 -14.99
C TYR A 267 -9.83 5.30 -15.69
N PRO A 268 -10.07 4.97 -16.97
CA PRO A 268 -11.23 5.48 -17.71
C PRO A 268 -12.54 4.98 -17.07
N GLY A 269 -13.50 5.90 -16.92
CA GLY A 269 -14.82 5.59 -16.33
C GLY A 269 -14.99 6.05 -14.88
N GLY A 270 -13.96 6.53 -14.21
CA GLY A 270 -14.11 7.35 -13.01
C GLY A 270 -14.72 8.70 -13.40
N ARG A 271 -15.61 9.22 -12.58
CA ARG A 271 -16.12 10.58 -12.78
C ARG A 271 -15.03 11.55 -12.34
N GLY A 272 -14.32 12.13 -13.32
CA GLY A 272 -13.50 13.30 -13.11
C GLY A 272 -14.33 14.54 -13.07
#